data_ad6f79225dc4594d1545525cd20d9784
#
_entry.id   ad6f79225dc4594d1545525cd20d9784
#
_cell.length_a   1.000
_cell.length_b   1.000
_cell.length_c   1.000
_cell.angle_alpha   90.00
_cell.angle_beta   90.00
_cell.angle_gamma   90.00
#
_symmetry.space_group_name_H-M   'P 1'
#
loop_
_entity.id
_entity.type
_entity.pdbx_description
1 polymer ?
#
loop_
_entity_poly.entity_id
_entity_poly.type
_entity_poly.pdbx_seq_one_letter_code
_entity_poly.pdbx_strand_id
1 'polypeptide(L)'
;ATELLFDGSPEAVIDLVTDADMDLRNITVWPARRPIRAEAELQVKGADGYRTIASFGIDRSNPNIEVGFDPYAPVSVSVAKTTGREFRLIVRGAGKDTGFAEVLLSSLPRVERYAEKTFAKMFQSPLPYWEEYQWRDQPALDDASLAVDPAKVVDITECLDGDRLVWEAPAGEWVVMRTGMRPTGIQNSPAAPEGTGLEVDKMTPAYLQHHFDAFIGEILRRIPAEDRRTFRVVVADSYEKGGQNFTDTFLTDFRERYGYDALPFLPVYDGVVVGSQDISDRFLWDMRRLAADKLAYAHIGGLREIAHKYGLTLWLENYGHWGYPGEFLQYGGQSDEVAGEYWSEGDLGDIEN
;
A
#
# COMPACT_ATOMS: atom_id res chain seq x y z
N ALA A 1 23.85 0.94 -9.00
CA ALA A 1 24.12 1.59 -7.72
C ALA A 1 24.75 0.56 -6.79
N THR A 2 25.69 1.00 -5.95
CA THR A 2 26.36 0.12 -4.96
C THR A 2 25.50 0.16 -3.70
N GLU A 3 24.99 -1.00 -3.27
CA GLU A 3 24.26 -1.11 -2.00
C GLU A 3 25.23 -0.89 -0.82
N LEU A 4 24.76 -0.20 0.21
CA LEU A 4 25.45 -0.12 1.50
C LEU A 4 24.96 -1.26 2.39
N LEU A 5 25.81 -2.24 2.65
CA LEU A 5 25.48 -3.38 3.49
C LEU A 5 26.09 -3.25 4.88
N PHE A 6 25.34 -3.67 5.90
CA PHE A 6 25.76 -3.68 7.29
C PHE A 6 26.52 -4.95 7.64
N ASP A 7 27.51 -4.84 8.50
CA ASP A 7 28.34 -5.95 8.96
C ASP A 7 27.76 -6.73 10.15
N GLY A 8 26.62 -6.26 10.68
CA GLY A 8 25.96 -6.81 11.86
C GLY A 8 26.44 -6.20 13.18
N SER A 9 27.19 -5.13 13.14
CA SER A 9 27.51 -4.32 14.34
C SER A 9 26.22 -3.78 14.97
N PRO A 10 26.16 -3.62 16.31
CA PRO A 10 24.97 -3.11 16.99
C PRO A 10 24.53 -1.72 16.52
N GLU A 11 25.47 -0.94 16.02
CA GLU A 11 25.26 0.39 15.48
C GLU A 11 26.10 0.61 14.22
N ALA A 12 25.49 1.18 13.20
CA ALA A 12 26.18 1.67 12.01
C ALA A 12 25.96 3.18 11.88
N VAL A 13 26.98 3.90 11.43
CA VAL A 13 26.95 5.35 11.25
C VAL A 13 27.20 5.68 9.78
N ILE A 14 26.31 6.46 9.20
CA ILE A 14 26.38 6.94 7.82
C ILE A 14 26.45 8.46 7.87
N ASP A 15 27.61 9.02 7.53
CA ASP A 15 27.78 10.46 7.39
C ASP A 15 27.35 10.92 5.99
N LEU A 16 26.49 11.91 5.94
CA LEU A 16 25.90 12.47 4.73
C LEU A 16 26.30 13.95 4.65
N VAL A 17 27.08 14.31 3.63
CA VAL A 17 27.60 15.66 3.46
C VAL A 17 27.15 16.21 2.12
N THR A 18 26.58 17.41 2.13
CA THR A 18 26.13 18.13 0.95
C THR A 18 27.16 19.19 0.51
N ASP A 19 27.14 19.60 -0.74
CA ASP A 19 28.10 20.58 -1.26
C ASP A 19 27.90 21.98 -0.65
N ALA A 20 26.68 22.30 -0.24
CA ALA A 20 26.27 23.54 0.40
C ALA A 20 25.24 23.27 1.50
N ASP A 21 24.95 24.26 2.33
CA ASP A 21 23.84 24.19 3.26
C ASP A 21 22.52 23.92 2.52
N MET A 22 21.73 22.98 3.03
CA MET A 22 20.41 22.67 2.53
C MET A 22 19.36 22.81 3.62
N ASP A 23 18.15 23.17 3.22
CA ASP A 23 16.97 23.15 4.07
C ASP A 23 16.33 21.75 3.98
N LEU A 24 16.73 20.86 4.83
CA LEU A 24 16.19 19.49 4.86
C LEU A 24 14.75 19.49 5.34
N ARG A 25 13.87 18.74 4.63
CA ARG A 25 12.46 18.53 4.98
C ARG A 25 12.03 17.08 4.97
N ASN A 26 12.82 16.21 4.35
CA ASN A 26 12.50 14.79 4.29
C ASN A 26 13.77 13.95 4.18
N ILE A 27 13.74 12.77 4.80
CA ILE A 27 14.64 11.66 4.52
C ILE A 27 13.84 10.50 3.96
N THR A 28 14.31 9.92 2.86
CA THR A 28 13.76 8.68 2.32
C THR A 28 14.86 7.64 2.23
N VAL A 29 14.59 6.45 2.78
CA VAL A 29 15.51 5.32 2.81
C VAL A 29 14.93 4.18 1.99
N TRP A 30 15.65 3.72 0.98
CA TRP A 30 15.33 2.51 0.23
C TRP A 30 16.13 1.33 0.78
N PRO A 31 15.49 0.34 1.42
CA PRO A 31 16.17 -0.87 1.83
C PRO A 31 16.81 -1.58 0.62
N ALA A 32 17.97 -2.17 0.82
CA ALA A 32 18.44 -3.20 -0.09
C ALA A 32 17.40 -4.32 -0.15
N ARG A 33 17.26 -5.02 -1.29
CA ARG A 33 16.22 -6.08 -1.46
C ARG A 33 16.49 -7.30 -0.57
N ARG A 34 16.56 -7.05 0.73
CA ARG A 34 16.80 -8.02 1.81
C ARG A 34 15.97 -7.65 3.03
N PRO A 35 15.43 -8.65 3.75
CA PRO A 35 14.67 -8.38 4.97
C PRO A 35 15.48 -7.58 5.99
N ILE A 36 14.95 -6.45 6.44
CA ILE A 36 15.59 -5.57 7.41
C ILE A 36 14.59 -5.10 8.45
N ARG A 37 15.01 -5.10 9.71
CA ARG A 37 14.39 -4.42 10.84
C ARG A 37 15.45 -3.64 11.58
N ALA A 38 15.26 -2.34 11.75
CA ALA A 38 16.23 -1.46 12.39
C ALA A 38 15.56 -0.19 12.93
N GLU A 39 16.20 0.44 13.89
CA GLU A 39 15.90 1.79 14.35
C GLU A 39 16.89 2.77 13.76
N ALA A 40 16.40 3.90 13.29
CA ALA A 40 17.21 4.94 12.67
C ALA A 40 17.06 6.27 13.41
N GLU A 41 18.17 6.99 13.53
CA GLU A 41 18.23 8.32 14.12
C GLU A 41 18.97 9.26 13.17
N LEU A 42 18.27 10.30 12.70
CA LEU A 42 18.85 11.33 11.85
C LEU A 42 19.29 12.51 12.69
N GLN A 43 20.53 12.92 12.49
CA GLN A 43 21.14 14.04 13.18
C GLN A 43 21.65 15.10 12.21
N VAL A 44 21.75 16.34 12.68
CA VAL A 44 22.42 17.45 11.98
C VAL A 44 23.54 17.98 12.85
N LYS A 45 24.65 18.33 12.22
CA LYS A 45 25.80 18.94 12.91
C LYS A 45 25.57 20.43 13.12
N GLY A 46 25.64 20.86 14.35
CA GLY A 46 25.64 22.26 14.77
C GLY A 46 26.99 22.68 15.36
N ALA A 47 27.05 23.87 15.93
CA ALA A 47 28.28 24.37 16.57
C ALA A 47 28.77 23.50 17.75
N ASP A 48 27.82 22.93 18.50
CA ASP A 48 28.10 22.11 19.70
C ASP A 48 28.14 20.60 19.41
N GLY A 49 28.16 20.20 18.13
CA GLY A 49 28.14 18.80 17.72
C GLY A 49 26.85 18.39 17.04
N TYR A 50 26.59 17.08 16.97
CA TYR A 50 25.41 16.52 16.35
C TYR A 50 24.20 16.60 17.29
N ARG A 51 23.04 16.98 16.75
CA ARG A 51 21.75 16.93 17.43
C ARG A 51 20.75 16.11 16.63
N THR A 52 19.94 15.32 17.29
CA THR A 52 18.86 14.53 16.67
C THR A 52 17.76 15.42 16.14
N ILE A 53 17.29 15.14 14.93
CA ILE A 53 16.19 15.83 14.26
C ILE A 53 15.03 14.90 13.90
N ALA A 54 15.28 13.58 13.80
CA ALA A 54 14.24 12.57 13.64
C ALA A 54 14.71 11.22 14.19
N SER A 55 13.76 10.41 14.68
CA SER A 55 13.96 9.00 15.03
C SER A 55 12.80 8.19 14.45
N PHE A 56 13.09 7.06 13.80
CA PHE A 56 12.09 6.27 13.12
C PHE A 56 12.51 4.81 12.95
N GLY A 57 11.51 3.92 12.95
CA GLY A 57 11.71 2.51 12.64
C GLY A 57 11.73 2.25 11.13
N ILE A 58 12.56 1.29 10.75
CA ILE A 58 12.61 0.71 9.40
C ILE A 58 12.24 -0.75 9.55
N ASP A 59 11.03 -1.14 9.13
CA ASP A 59 10.61 -2.53 9.13
C ASP A 59 10.21 -2.96 7.71
N ARG A 60 11.06 -3.77 7.13
CA ARG A 60 10.88 -4.49 5.86
C ARG A 60 11.35 -5.94 6.05
N SER A 61 11.10 -6.48 7.26
CA SER A 61 11.53 -7.82 7.64
C SER A 61 10.69 -8.92 6.98
N ASN A 62 9.44 -8.65 6.66
CA ASN A 62 8.60 -9.58 5.93
C ASN A 62 8.67 -9.32 4.41
N PRO A 63 9.33 -10.20 3.63
CA PRO A 63 9.44 -10.06 2.18
C PRO A 63 8.22 -10.58 1.42
N ASN A 64 7.20 -11.09 2.12
CA ASN A 64 6.03 -11.65 1.47
C ASN A 64 5.22 -10.57 0.76
N ILE A 65 4.93 -10.77 -0.52
CA ILE A 65 4.09 -9.87 -1.31
C ILE A 65 2.62 -9.87 -0.86
N GLU A 66 2.21 -10.82 -0.04
CA GLU A 66 0.90 -10.84 0.62
C GLU A 66 0.72 -9.66 1.56
N VAL A 67 1.81 -9.10 2.08
CA VAL A 67 1.83 -7.91 2.97
C VAL A 67 2.19 -6.64 2.20
N GLY A 68 1.71 -6.50 0.97
CA GLY A 68 1.96 -5.38 0.08
C GLY A 68 2.82 -5.79 -1.13
N PHE A 69 2.48 -5.25 -2.28
CA PHE A 69 3.10 -5.61 -3.56
C PHE A 69 4.55 -5.10 -3.73
N ASP A 70 5.03 -4.27 -2.81
CA ASP A 70 6.44 -3.86 -2.72
C ASP A 70 6.98 -4.07 -1.31
N PRO A 71 7.44 -5.30 -0.98
CA PRO A 71 7.90 -5.62 0.37
C PRO A 71 9.10 -4.79 0.82
N TYR A 72 9.89 -4.26 -0.12
CA TYR A 72 11.06 -3.41 0.14
C TYR A 72 10.81 -1.94 -0.23
N ALA A 73 9.55 -1.51 -0.21
CA ALA A 73 9.17 -0.12 -0.43
C ALA A 73 9.94 0.85 0.48
N PRO A 74 10.21 2.07 0.01
CA PRO A 74 10.95 3.05 0.78
C PRO A 74 10.25 3.41 2.09
N VAL A 75 11.07 3.87 3.04
CA VAL A 75 10.62 4.50 4.27
C VAL A 75 10.87 6.00 4.15
N SER A 76 9.81 6.78 4.05
CA SER A 76 9.88 8.25 3.92
C SER A 76 9.44 8.91 5.22
N VAL A 77 10.28 9.80 5.75
CA VAL A 77 10.04 10.47 7.02
C VAL A 77 10.21 11.98 6.85
N SER A 78 9.16 12.71 7.22
CA SER A 78 9.16 14.17 7.20
C SER A 78 9.87 14.72 8.44
N VAL A 79 10.66 15.76 8.25
CA VAL A 79 11.32 16.49 9.32
C VAL A 79 10.93 17.96 9.27
N ALA A 80 10.84 18.60 10.43
CA ALA A 80 10.73 20.05 10.48
C ALA A 80 11.94 20.67 9.76
N LYS A 81 11.71 21.74 8.97
CA LYS A 81 12.78 22.43 8.24
C LYS A 81 14.04 22.55 9.11
N THR A 82 15.10 21.95 8.62
CA THR A 82 16.39 21.95 9.31
C THR A 82 17.50 22.31 8.33
N THR A 83 18.09 23.47 8.52
CA THR A 83 19.22 23.92 7.68
C THR A 83 20.52 23.30 8.18
N GLY A 84 21.31 22.74 7.28
CA GLY A 84 22.60 22.15 7.58
C GLY A 84 23.30 21.62 6.34
N ARG A 85 24.56 21.24 6.52
CA ARG A 85 25.42 20.68 5.48
C ARG A 85 25.92 19.28 5.81
N GLU A 86 26.12 18.99 7.11
CA GLU A 86 26.59 17.72 7.59
C GLU A 86 25.49 17.04 8.41
N PHE A 87 25.03 15.90 7.92
CA PHE A 87 24.02 15.08 8.56
C PHE A 87 24.61 13.71 8.89
N ARG A 88 23.98 13.02 9.82
CA ARG A 88 24.40 11.69 10.24
C ARG A 88 23.16 10.82 10.43
N LEU A 89 23.16 9.64 9.82
CA LEU A 89 22.16 8.60 10.06
C LEU A 89 22.80 7.51 10.90
N ILE A 90 22.28 7.31 12.09
CA ILE A 90 22.68 6.23 12.99
C ILE A 90 21.63 5.14 12.84
N VAL A 91 22.07 3.91 12.55
CA VAL A 91 21.20 2.74 12.35
C VAL A 91 21.54 1.71 13.41
N ARG A 92 20.56 1.27 14.19
CA ARG A 92 20.72 0.30 15.27
C ARG A 92 19.89 -0.95 15.04
N GLY A 93 20.44 -2.10 15.40
CA GLY A 93 19.75 -3.38 15.33
C GLY A 93 19.62 -3.98 13.93
N ALA A 94 20.25 -3.37 12.93
CA ALA A 94 20.30 -3.94 11.58
C ALA A 94 21.10 -5.24 11.56
N GLY A 95 20.53 -6.29 10.99
CA GLY A 95 21.18 -7.58 10.83
C GLY A 95 22.37 -7.52 9.85
N LYS A 96 23.27 -8.50 9.98
CA LYS A 96 24.37 -8.67 9.03
C LYS A 96 23.83 -8.89 7.62
N ASP A 97 24.53 -8.31 6.64
CA ASP A 97 24.18 -8.40 5.20
C ASP A 97 22.83 -7.76 4.84
N THR A 98 22.14 -7.08 5.78
CA THR A 98 21.04 -6.16 5.47
C THR A 98 21.60 -4.79 5.06
N GLY A 99 20.79 -3.87 4.59
CA GLY A 99 21.35 -2.58 4.19
C GLY A 99 20.39 -1.68 3.42
N PHE A 100 20.98 -0.65 2.83
CA PHE A 100 20.26 0.34 2.03
C PHE A 100 20.74 0.37 0.58
N ALA A 101 19.78 0.41 -0.35
CA ALA A 101 20.06 0.69 -1.75
C ALA A 101 20.28 2.19 -1.99
N GLU A 102 19.57 3.03 -1.22
CA GLU A 102 19.66 4.48 -1.32
C GLU A 102 19.24 5.16 -0.02
N VAL A 103 19.85 6.30 0.28
CA VAL A 103 19.41 7.25 1.29
C VAL A 103 19.36 8.62 0.64
N LEU A 104 18.17 9.22 0.60
CA LEU A 104 17.94 10.53 -0.01
C LEU A 104 17.59 11.55 1.07
N LEU A 105 18.36 12.63 1.15
CA LEU A 105 17.99 13.85 1.86
C LEU A 105 17.35 14.83 0.88
N SER A 106 16.16 15.35 1.20
CA SER A 106 15.42 16.22 0.31
C SER A 106 15.08 17.56 0.95
N SER A 107 15.30 18.63 0.18
CA SER A 107 14.79 19.98 0.51
C SER A 107 13.30 20.12 0.17
N LEU A 108 12.77 19.27 -0.71
CA LEU A 108 11.36 19.22 -1.00
C LEU A 108 10.64 18.36 0.04
N PRO A 109 9.45 18.74 0.46
CA PRO A 109 8.62 17.92 1.32
C PRO A 109 8.18 16.65 0.59
N ARG A 110 7.98 15.58 1.34
CA ARG A 110 7.32 14.37 0.86
C ARG A 110 6.23 13.97 1.84
N VAL A 111 5.23 13.27 1.35
CA VAL A 111 4.21 12.67 2.21
C VAL A 111 4.84 11.58 3.05
N GLU A 112 4.70 11.70 4.37
CA GLU A 112 5.26 10.74 5.31
C GLU A 112 4.65 9.36 5.09
N ARG A 113 5.52 8.33 5.06
CA ARG A 113 5.10 6.93 4.93
C ARG A 113 4.15 6.70 3.74
N TYR A 114 4.37 7.38 2.63
CA TYR A 114 3.49 7.25 1.47
C TYR A 114 3.39 5.82 0.94
N ALA A 115 4.45 5.03 1.04
CA ALA A 115 4.44 3.65 0.58
C ALA A 115 3.44 2.78 1.37
N GLU A 116 3.38 2.95 2.68
CA GLU A 116 2.40 2.29 3.54
C GLU A 116 0.99 2.86 3.32
N LYS A 117 0.88 4.17 3.17
CA LYS A 117 -0.40 4.86 2.93
C LYS A 117 -1.02 4.55 1.56
N THR A 118 -0.26 4.01 0.63
CA THR A 118 -0.72 3.55 -0.70
C THR A 118 -0.87 2.04 -0.81
N PHE A 119 -0.72 1.30 0.29
CA PHE A 119 -0.71 -0.18 0.33
C PHE A 119 0.43 -0.84 -0.46
N ALA A 120 1.45 -0.10 -0.88
CA ALA A 120 2.64 -0.70 -1.46
C ALA A 120 3.34 -1.62 -0.47
N LYS A 121 3.32 -1.24 0.81
CA LYS A 121 3.73 -2.06 1.95
C LYS A 121 2.67 -1.95 3.04
N MET A 122 2.22 -3.08 3.55
CA MET A 122 1.30 -3.15 4.68
C MET A 122 2.00 -3.70 5.91
N PHE A 123 1.48 -3.38 7.08
CA PHE A 123 1.94 -3.97 8.34
C PHE A 123 1.11 -5.19 8.64
N GLN A 124 1.80 -6.25 9.02
CA GLN A 124 1.21 -7.38 9.69
C GLN A 124 1.50 -7.23 11.17
N SER A 125 0.61 -6.56 11.89
CA SER A 125 0.74 -6.38 13.32
C SER A 125 -0.01 -7.47 14.05
N PRO A 126 0.59 -8.09 15.06
CA PRO A 126 -0.17 -8.94 15.96
C PRO A 126 -1.21 -8.09 16.68
N LEU A 127 -2.46 -8.53 16.70
CA LEU A 127 -3.55 -7.87 17.43
C LEU A 127 -3.27 -7.92 18.95
N PRO A 128 -3.61 -6.89 19.74
CA PRO A 128 -4.35 -5.66 19.40
C PRO A 128 -3.49 -4.38 19.35
N TYR A 129 -2.44 -4.32 18.58
CA TYR A 129 -1.53 -3.15 18.52
C TYR A 129 -2.10 -2.03 17.63
N TRP A 130 -2.99 -1.21 18.20
CA TRP A 130 -3.66 -0.12 17.50
C TRP A 130 -2.74 1.03 17.12
N GLU A 131 -1.65 1.27 17.86
CA GLU A 131 -0.68 2.34 17.60
C GLU A 131 -0.01 2.20 16.24
N GLU A 132 0.15 1.00 15.72
CA GLU A 132 0.79 0.76 14.44
C GLU A 132 -0.09 1.17 13.25
N TYR A 133 -1.38 1.35 13.47
CA TYR A 133 -2.31 1.89 12.47
C TYR A 133 -2.43 3.41 12.52
N GLN A 134 -1.75 4.06 13.47
CA GLN A 134 -1.75 5.50 13.61
C GLN A 134 -0.51 6.09 12.94
N TRP A 135 -0.73 7.10 12.12
CA TRP A 135 0.33 7.85 11.49
C TRP A 135 0.72 9.03 12.38
N ARG A 136 2.02 9.32 12.44
CA ARG A 136 2.50 10.52 13.12
C ARG A 136 2.02 11.75 12.38
N ASP A 137 1.75 12.82 13.13
CA ASP A 137 1.54 14.13 12.54
C ASP A 137 2.80 14.56 11.77
N GLN A 138 2.60 15.00 10.54
CA GLN A 138 3.69 15.54 9.75
C GLN A 138 4.02 16.96 10.23
N PRO A 139 5.30 17.38 10.23
CA PRO A 139 5.66 18.77 10.47
C PRO A 139 4.94 19.67 9.47
N ALA A 140 4.42 20.81 9.95
CA ALA A 140 3.81 21.79 9.07
C ALA A 140 4.81 22.27 8.01
N LEU A 141 4.34 22.42 6.77
CA LEU A 141 5.15 22.94 5.68
C LEU A 141 5.40 24.44 5.91
N ASP A 142 6.68 24.82 5.95
CA ASP A 142 7.12 26.20 6.18
C ASP A 142 6.93 27.11 4.95
N ASP A 143 6.84 26.54 3.77
CA ASP A 143 6.66 27.23 2.50
C ASP A 143 5.66 26.45 1.61
N ALA A 144 4.45 26.97 1.48
CA ALA A 144 3.39 26.37 0.68
C ALA A 144 3.72 26.26 -0.83
N SER A 145 4.68 27.07 -1.32
CA SER A 145 5.09 27.01 -2.73
C SER A 145 5.85 25.73 -3.10
N LEU A 146 6.30 24.96 -2.10
CA LEU A 146 6.95 23.67 -2.28
C LEU A 146 5.96 22.51 -2.52
N ALA A 147 4.67 22.73 -2.31
CA ALA A 147 3.64 21.79 -2.69
C ALA A 147 3.22 22.03 -4.15
N VAL A 148 2.93 20.96 -4.87
CA VAL A 148 2.41 21.05 -6.24
C VAL A 148 0.97 21.57 -6.18
N ASP A 149 0.68 22.63 -6.93
CA ASP A 149 -0.68 23.11 -7.13
C ASP A 149 -1.46 22.07 -7.98
N PRO A 150 -2.55 21.48 -7.48
CA PRO A 150 -3.31 20.49 -8.24
C PRO A 150 -3.83 21.03 -9.57
N ALA A 151 -4.06 22.34 -9.70
CA ALA A 151 -4.47 22.97 -10.95
C ALA A 151 -3.35 23.02 -12.02
N LYS A 152 -2.10 22.76 -11.61
CA LYS A 152 -0.93 22.68 -12.52
C LYS A 152 -0.58 21.23 -12.90
N VAL A 153 -1.28 20.25 -12.39
CA VAL A 153 -1.14 18.86 -12.83
C VAL A 153 -1.95 18.68 -14.10
N VAL A 154 -1.27 18.33 -15.18
CA VAL A 154 -1.87 18.23 -16.52
C VAL A 154 -1.85 16.77 -16.96
N ASP A 155 -2.99 16.23 -17.33
CA ASP A 155 -3.08 14.92 -17.97
C ASP A 155 -2.64 15.02 -19.43
N ILE A 156 -1.57 14.33 -19.77
CA ILE A 156 -1.02 14.24 -21.11
C ILE A 156 -1.05 12.81 -21.66
N THR A 157 -1.92 11.95 -21.10
CA THR A 157 -2.04 10.54 -21.49
C THR A 157 -2.34 10.40 -22.98
N GLU A 158 -3.14 11.27 -23.57
CA GLU A 158 -3.46 11.26 -24.99
C GLU A 158 -2.26 11.62 -25.90
N CYS A 159 -1.22 12.22 -25.31
CA CYS A 159 0.03 12.53 -26.03
C CYS A 159 0.99 11.34 -26.09
N LEU A 160 0.65 10.21 -25.45
CA LEU A 160 1.46 9.01 -25.39
C LEU A 160 1.04 8.03 -26.50
N ASP A 161 1.98 7.70 -27.39
CA ASP A 161 1.83 6.67 -28.42
C ASP A 161 2.87 5.55 -28.18
N GLY A 162 2.41 4.42 -27.68
CA GLY A 162 3.28 3.33 -27.22
C GLY A 162 4.25 3.80 -26.13
N ASP A 163 5.53 3.81 -26.46
CA ASP A 163 6.60 4.28 -25.54
C ASP A 163 7.06 5.73 -25.83
N ARG A 164 6.43 6.38 -26.78
CA ARG A 164 6.80 7.73 -27.22
C ARG A 164 5.80 8.75 -26.74
N LEU A 165 6.26 9.70 -25.94
CA LEU A 165 5.49 10.89 -25.54
C LEU A 165 5.83 12.04 -26.49
N VAL A 166 4.80 12.65 -27.10
CA VAL A 166 4.93 13.87 -27.93
C VAL A 166 3.99 14.91 -27.39
N TRP A 167 4.52 15.90 -26.72
CA TRP A 167 3.76 16.97 -26.08
C TRP A 167 4.41 18.33 -26.34
N GLU A 168 3.63 19.30 -26.76
CA GLU A 168 4.04 20.70 -26.87
C GLU A 168 3.90 21.36 -25.49
N ALA A 169 4.98 21.28 -24.68
CA ALA A 169 4.97 21.79 -23.32
C ALA A 169 4.85 23.32 -23.32
N PRO A 170 3.96 23.90 -22.51
CA PRO A 170 3.97 25.33 -22.24
C PRO A 170 5.31 25.79 -21.67
N ALA A 171 5.61 27.10 -21.75
CA ALA A 171 6.82 27.65 -21.16
C ALA A 171 6.87 27.38 -19.65
N GLY A 172 8.01 26.92 -19.15
CA GLY A 172 8.21 26.57 -17.74
C GLY A 172 9.07 25.31 -17.56
N GLU A 173 9.23 24.90 -16.31
CA GLU A 173 9.88 23.64 -15.95
C GLU A 173 8.80 22.61 -15.64
N TRP A 174 8.94 21.41 -16.18
CA TRP A 174 7.96 20.34 -16.08
C TRP A 174 8.60 19.04 -15.60
N VAL A 175 7.89 18.34 -14.73
CA VAL A 175 8.20 16.96 -14.35
C VAL A 175 7.15 16.06 -15.00
N VAL A 176 7.58 15.10 -15.80
CA VAL A 176 6.69 14.10 -16.40
C VAL A 176 6.67 12.87 -15.49
N MET A 177 5.49 12.52 -15.00
CA MET A 177 5.25 11.27 -14.27
C MET A 177 4.48 10.30 -15.16
N ARG A 178 4.97 9.08 -15.28
CA ARG A 178 4.22 7.98 -15.91
C ARG A 178 3.69 7.07 -14.81
N THR A 179 2.39 7.04 -14.68
CA THR A 179 1.69 6.11 -13.80
C THR A 179 1.04 5.00 -14.62
N GLY A 180 0.80 3.86 -14.00
CA GLY A 180 0.14 2.75 -14.67
C GLY A 180 -0.28 1.68 -13.66
N MET A 181 -1.32 0.93 -14.03
CA MET A 181 -1.76 -0.24 -13.29
C MET A 181 -0.96 -1.46 -13.74
N ARG A 182 -0.64 -2.32 -12.80
CA ARG A 182 0.01 -3.61 -13.04
C ARG A 182 -0.60 -4.68 -12.14
N PRO A 183 -0.53 -5.98 -12.49
CA PRO A 183 -0.86 -7.05 -11.56
C PRO A 183 0.00 -6.97 -10.31
N THR A 184 -0.57 -7.31 -9.16
CA THR A 184 0.16 -7.39 -7.88
C THR A 184 1.24 -8.48 -7.89
N GLY A 185 1.11 -9.47 -8.78
CA GLY A 185 2.01 -10.62 -8.85
C GLY A 185 1.65 -11.74 -7.88
N ILE A 186 0.61 -11.56 -7.08
CA ILE A 186 0.15 -12.54 -6.09
C ILE A 186 -0.57 -13.66 -6.82
N GLN A 187 -0.29 -14.88 -6.41
CA GLN A 187 -0.94 -16.10 -6.92
C GLN A 187 -1.86 -16.68 -5.85
N ASN A 188 -2.91 -17.36 -6.31
CA ASN A 188 -3.82 -18.09 -5.43
C ASN A 188 -3.09 -19.24 -4.74
N SER A 189 -3.47 -19.51 -3.49
CA SER A 189 -2.89 -20.56 -2.65
C SER A 189 -3.87 -20.89 -1.50
N PRO A 190 -4.03 -22.17 -1.14
CA PRO A 190 -3.48 -23.35 -1.79
C PRO A 190 -4.21 -23.65 -3.11
N ALA A 191 -3.47 -24.13 -4.11
CA ALA A 191 -4.04 -24.56 -5.38
C ALA A 191 -3.25 -25.71 -5.98
N ALA A 192 -3.93 -26.60 -6.74
CA ALA A 192 -3.24 -27.57 -7.56
C ALA A 192 -2.41 -26.87 -8.66
N PRO A 193 -1.31 -27.47 -9.15
CA PRO A 193 -0.47 -26.85 -10.17
C PRO A 193 -1.26 -26.34 -11.39
N GLU A 194 -2.28 -27.08 -11.81
CA GLU A 194 -3.12 -26.75 -12.96
C GLU A 194 -4.08 -25.57 -12.69
N GLY A 195 -4.35 -25.29 -11.41
CA GLY A 195 -5.21 -24.19 -10.97
C GLY A 195 -4.44 -22.98 -10.44
N THR A 196 -3.10 -23.05 -10.41
CA THR A 196 -2.28 -21.95 -9.91
C THR A 196 -2.21 -20.82 -10.95
N GLY A 197 -2.52 -19.61 -10.52
CA GLY A 197 -2.48 -18.42 -11.35
C GLY A 197 -2.53 -17.15 -10.52
N LEU A 198 -2.54 -16.01 -11.19
CA LEU A 198 -2.68 -14.72 -10.51
C LEU A 198 -4.05 -14.64 -9.82
N GLU A 199 -4.08 -14.01 -8.66
CA GLU A 199 -5.31 -13.61 -7.99
C GLU A 199 -6.16 -12.73 -8.91
N VAL A 200 -7.49 -12.95 -8.87
CA VAL A 200 -8.44 -12.13 -9.60
C VAL A 200 -8.50 -10.72 -9.02
N ASP A 201 -8.77 -9.73 -9.85
CA ASP A 201 -9.12 -8.40 -9.39
C ASP A 201 -10.42 -8.44 -8.58
N LYS A 202 -10.32 -8.15 -7.29
CA LYS A 202 -11.42 -8.24 -6.33
C LYS A 202 -12.29 -6.99 -6.29
N MET A 203 -11.86 -5.89 -6.93
CA MET A 203 -12.56 -4.60 -6.86
C MET A 203 -13.58 -4.40 -7.99
N THR A 204 -13.68 -5.34 -8.94
CA THR A 204 -14.58 -5.23 -10.10
C THR A 204 -15.46 -6.46 -10.23
N PRO A 205 -16.80 -6.33 -10.04
CA PRO A 205 -17.73 -7.45 -10.10
C PRO A 205 -17.69 -8.26 -11.40
N ALA A 206 -17.34 -7.63 -12.53
CA ALA A 206 -17.24 -8.33 -13.82
C ALA A 206 -16.12 -9.38 -13.82
N TYR A 207 -14.97 -9.09 -13.18
CA TYR A 207 -13.88 -10.05 -13.06
C TYR A 207 -14.21 -11.19 -12.09
N LEU A 208 -14.95 -10.89 -11.02
CA LEU A 208 -15.48 -11.91 -10.11
C LEU A 208 -16.49 -12.81 -10.79
N GLN A 209 -17.38 -12.26 -11.60
CA GLN A 209 -18.32 -13.06 -12.41
C GLN A 209 -17.55 -14.00 -13.35
N HIS A 210 -16.52 -13.49 -14.04
CA HIS A 210 -15.69 -14.32 -14.92
C HIS A 210 -15.01 -15.47 -14.16
N HIS A 211 -14.43 -15.19 -13.00
CA HIS A 211 -13.82 -16.19 -12.13
C HIS A 211 -14.85 -17.23 -11.65
N PHE A 212 -16.01 -16.75 -11.18
CA PHE A 212 -17.10 -17.62 -10.73
C PHE A 212 -17.59 -18.55 -11.86
N ASP A 213 -17.77 -18.02 -13.06
CA ASP A 213 -18.24 -18.78 -14.21
C ASP A 213 -17.24 -19.83 -14.66
N ALA A 214 -15.93 -19.53 -14.55
CA ALA A 214 -14.87 -20.46 -14.91
C ALA A 214 -14.72 -21.63 -13.93
N PHE A 215 -15.13 -21.47 -12.68
CA PHE A 215 -15.03 -22.51 -11.65
C PHE A 215 -16.42 -23.02 -11.23
N ILE A 216 -17.15 -22.27 -10.45
CA ILE A 216 -18.47 -22.70 -9.94
C ILE A 216 -19.48 -22.84 -11.08
N GLY A 217 -19.46 -21.95 -12.06
CA GLY A 217 -20.29 -22.03 -13.26
C GLY A 217 -20.06 -23.31 -14.05
N GLU A 218 -18.82 -23.81 -14.11
CA GLU A 218 -18.50 -25.08 -14.74
C GLU A 218 -19.10 -26.26 -13.98
N ILE A 219 -19.08 -26.25 -12.64
CA ILE A 219 -19.72 -27.26 -11.80
C ILE A 219 -21.25 -27.24 -12.06
N LEU A 220 -21.85 -26.05 -12.06
CA LEU A 220 -23.28 -25.89 -12.28
C LEU A 220 -23.72 -26.35 -13.67
N ARG A 221 -22.87 -26.25 -14.68
CA ARG A 221 -23.12 -26.68 -16.05
C ARG A 221 -23.04 -28.21 -16.19
N ARG A 222 -22.12 -28.86 -15.47
CA ARG A 222 -21.88 -30.31 -15.56
C ARG A 222 -22.81 -31.14 -14.72
N ILE A 223 -23.34 -30.60 -13.62
CA ILE A 223 -24.21 -31.33 -12.70
C ILE A 223 -25.66 -30.87 -12.91
N PRO A 224 -26.60 -31.74 -13.32
CA PRO A 224 -28.00 -31.38 -13.46
C PRO A 224 -28.62 -30.82 -12.18
N ALA A 225 -29.59 -29.92 -12.32
CA ALA A 225 -30.18 -29.22 -11.17
C ALA A 225 -30.81 -30.18 -10.16
N GLU A 226 -31.41 -31.27 -10.62
CA GLU A 226 -32.02 -32.32 -9.81
C GLU A 226 -31.00 -33.08 -8.97
N ASP A 227 -29.75 -33.13 -9.39
CA ASP A 227 -28.65 -33.82 -8.68
C ASP A 227 -27.90 -32.90 -7.70
N ARG A 228 -28.12 -31.58 -7.78
CA ARG A 228 -27.46 -30.57 -6.94
C ARG A 228 -28.19 -30.28 -5.62
N ARG A 229 -28.90 -31.24 -5.04
CA ARG A 229 -29.77 -31.02 -3.86
C ARG A 229 -29.03 -30.53 -2.62
N THR A 230 -27.78 -30.92 -2.46
CA THR A 230 -26.92 -30.54 -1.32
C THR A 230 -25.98 -29.40 -1.63
N PHE A 231 -25.77 -29.06 -2.90
CA PHE A 231 -24.94 -27.94 -3.31
C PHE A 231 -25.73 -26.64 -3.18
N ARG A 232 -25.66 -26.00 -2.00
CA ARG A 232 -26.44 -24.81 -1.67
C ARG A 232 -25.58 -23.62 -1.30
N VAL A 233 -24.31 -23.84 -0.97
CA VAL A 233 -23.40 -22.85 -0.43
C VAL A 233 -22.14 -22.81 -1.26
N VAL A 234 -21.66 -21.63 -1.56
CA VAL A 234 -20.30 -21.36 -2.02
C VAL A 234 -19.52 -20.73 -0.88
N VAL A 235 -18.25 -21.07 -0.78
CA VAL A 235 -17.37 -20.60 0.27
C VAL A 235 -16.42 -19.57 -0.30
N ALA A 236 -16.36 -18.40 0.32
CA ALA A 236 -15.26 -17.47 0.20
C ALA A 236 -14.37 -17.65 1.43
N ASP A 237 -13.17 -18.13 1.17
CA ASP A 237 -12.15 -18.28 2.19
C ASP A 237 -11.60 -16.90 2.62
N SER A 238 -10.77 -16.87 3.64
CA SER A 238 -10.19 -15.66 4.18
C SER A 238 -9.44 -14.83 3.12
N TYR A 239 -9.52 -13.50 3.27
CA TYR A 239 -8.72 -12.61 2.43
C TYR A 239 -7.31 -12.45 3.03
N GLU A 240 -6.36 -13.24 2.53
CA GLU A 240 -4.98 -13.22 3.03
C GLU A 240 -3.97 -12.71 2.00
N LYS A 241 -4.43 -12.35 0.81
CA LYS A 241 -3.58 -12.08 -0.34
C LYS A 241 -3.53 -10.59 -0.68
N GLY A 242 -2.60 -9.90 -0.03
CA GLY A 242 -2.01 -8.66 -0.47
C GLY A 242 -2.86 -7.41 -0.52
N GLY A 243 -2.21 -6.33 -0.85
CA GLY A 243 -2.80 -5.01 -0.91
C GLY A 243 -3.13 -4.58 -2.32
N GLN A 244 -4.26 -5.01 -2.88
CA GLN A 244 -4.77 -4.39 -4.09
C GLN A 244 -5.20 -2.96 -3.79
N ASN A 245 -4.66 -1.97 -4.52
CA ASN A 245 -4.93 -0.55 -4.30
C ASN A 245 -5.55 0.17 -5.51
N PHE A 246 -5.79 -0.54 -6.61
CA PHE A 246 -6.30 0.04 -7.84
C PHE A 246 -7.04 -1.00 -8.68
N THR A 247 -7.95 -0.54 -9.55
CA THR A 247 -8.68 -1.31 -10.56
C THR A 247 -9.04 -0.40 -11.73
N ASP A 248 -9.49 -0.95 -12.86
CA ASP A 248 -9.82 -0.21 -14.09
C ASP A 248 -10.81 0.95 -13.86
N THR A 249 -11.79 0.75 -12.98
CA THR A 249 -12.83 1.74 -12.70
C THR A 249 -12.50 2.69 -11.55
N PHE A 250 -11.31 2.54 -10.92
CA PHE A 250 -11.00 3.19 -9.64
C PHE A 250 -11.15 4.72 -9.68
N LEU A 251 -10.66 5.39 -10.72
CA LEU A 251 -10.75 6.86 -10.83
C LEU A 251 -12.20 7.34 -11.02
N THR A 252 -13.00 6.58 -11.76
CA THR A 252 -14.43 6.88 -11.93
C THR A 252 -15.18 6.71 -10.63
N ASP A 253 -14.98 5.57 -9.96
CA ASP A 253 -15.61 5.27 -8.68
C ASP A 253 -15.19 6.27 -7.59
N PHE A 254 -13.93 6.69 -7.61
CA PHE A 254 -13.41 7.70 -6.70
C PHE A 254 -14.15 9.04 -6.87
N ARG A 255 -14.28 9.49 -8.12
CA ARG A 255 -14.99 10.74 -8.43
C ARG A 255 -16.46 10.67 -8.03
N GLU A 256 -17.13 9.56 -8.30
CA GLU A 256 -18.52 9.34 -7.91
C GLU A 256 -18.69 9.33 -6.38
N ARG A 257 -17.75 8.73 -5.67
CA ARG A 257 -17.81 8.59 -4.21
C ARG A 257 -17.51 9.88 -3.47
N TYR A 258 -16.47 10.62 -3.90
CA TYR A 258 -15.92 11.77 -3.16
C TYR A 258 -16.21 13.12 -3.80
N GLY A 259 -16.69 13.16 -5.05
CA GLY A 259 -17.08 14.38 -5.74
C GLY A 259 -15.92 15.23 -6.25
N TYR A 260 -14.70 14.69 -6.27
CA TYR A 260 -13.54 15.36 -6.85
C TYR A 260 -12.69 14.38 -7.69
N ASP A 261 -11.84 14.95 -8.57
CA ASP A 261 -11.00 14.15 -9.46
C ASP A 261 -9.73 13.68 -8.73
N ALA A 262 -9.46 12.39 -8.77
CA ALA A 262 -8.24 11.80 -8.21
C ALA A 262 -7.00 12.07 -9.07
N LEU A 263 -7.16 12.31 -10.36
CA LEU A 263 -6.05 12.40 -11.31
C LEU A 263 -4.99 13.45 -10.94
N PRO A 264 -5.34 14.69 -10.53
CA PRO A 264 -4.35 15.68 -10.10
C PRO A 264 -3.54 15.25 -8.88
N PHE A 265 -4.03 14.27 -8.12
CA PHE A 265 -3.40 13.78 -6.88
C PHE A 265 -2.61 12.47 -7.09
N LEU A 266 -2.58 11.89 -8.29
CA LEU A 266 -1.79 10.68 -8.54
C LEU A 266 -0.29 10.83 -8.18
N PRO A 267 0.36 12.02 -8.30
CA PRO A 267 1.73 12.19 -7.83
C PRO A 267 1.95 11.86 -6.34
N VAL A 268 0.89 11.91 -5.52
CA VAL A 268 0.94 11.56 -4.09
C VAL A 268 1.30 10.08 -3.87
N TYR A 269 1.00 9.21 -4.83
CA TYR A 269 1.40 7.80 -4.78
C TYR A 269 2.93 7.61 -4.75
N ASP A 270 3.68 8.58 -5.26
CA ASP A 270 5.15 8.63 -5.18
C ASP A 270 5.66 9.61 -4.10
N GLY A 271 4.79 9.99 -3.17
CA GLY A 271 5.13 10.85 -2.03
C GLY A 271 5.21 12.33 -2.36
N VAL A 272 4.84 12.77 -3.55
CA VAL A 272 4.80 14.20 -3.90
C VAL A 272 3.66 14.88 -3.14
N VAL A 273 3.96 15.99 -2.49
CA VAL A 273 2.94 16.79 -1.80
C VAL A 273 2.16 17.62 -2.83
N VAL A 274 0.85 17.37 -2.93
CA VAL A 274 -0.06 18.10 -3.82
C VAL A 274 -1.05 18.90 -2.99
N GLY A 275 -1.18 20.19 -3.26
CA GLY A 275 -2.00 21.13 -2.52
C GLY A 275 -1.40 21.48 -1.15
N SER A 276 -1.37 20.54 -0.26
CA SER A 276 -0.69 20.59 1.04
C SER A 276 -0.44 19.17 1.56
N GLN A 277 0.29 19.05 2.65
CA GLN A 277 0.49 17.76 3.33
C GLN A 277 -0.86 17.18 3.81
N ASP A 278 -1.71 18.01 4.43
CA ASP A 278 -3.04 17.60 4.89
C ASP A 278 -3.94 17.16 3.72
N ILE A 279 -3.96 17.91 2.62
CA ILE A 279 -4.74 17.54 1.41
C ILE A 279 -4.22 16.21 0.83
N SER A 280 -2.91 16.04 0.73
CA SER A 280 -2.30 14.80 0.23
C SER A 280 -2.63 13.60 1.12
N ASP A 281 -2.58 13.76 2.45
CA ASP A 281 -2.95 12.70 3.40
C ASP A 281 -4.44 12.36 3.33
N ARG A 282 -5.32 13.35 3.19
CA ARG A 282 -6.77 13.13 3.00
C ARG A 282 -7.06 12.41 1.70
N PHE A 283 -6.39 12.76 0.61
CA PHE A 283 -6.49 12.00 -0.63
C PHE A 283 -6.10 10.53 -0.44
N LEU A 284 -4.99 10.25 0.23
CA LEU A 284 -4.57 8.86 0.52
C LEU A 284 -5.54 8.14 1.48
N TRP A 285 -6.17 8.88 2.40
CA TRP A 285 -7.25 8.32 3.22
C TRP A 285 -8.45 7.93 2.36
N ASP A 286 -8.92 8.82 1.48
CA ASP A 286 -10.05 8.56 0.58
C ASP A 286 -9.75 7.36 -0.34
N MET A 287 -8.53 7.27 -0.85
CA MET A 287 -8.08 6.13 -1.64
C MET A 287 -8.16 4.81 -0.85
N ARG A 288 -7.62 4.78 0.38
CA ARG A 288 -7.68 3.58 1.24
C ARG A 288 -9.11 3.22 1.62
N ARG A 289 -9.94 4.24 1.91
CA ARG A 289 -11.35 4.03 2.20
C ARG A 289 -12.10 3.45 1.01
N LEU A 290 -11.87 3.96 -0.20
CA LEU A 290 -12.47 3.41 -1.42
C LEU A 290 -12.02 1.95 -1.64
N ALA A 291 -10.74 1.64 -1.44
CA ALA A 291 -10.25 0.27 -1.56
C ALA A 291 -10.97 -0.66 -0.58
N ALA A 292 -11.12 -0.25 0.69
CA ALA A 292 -11.85 -1.00 1.71
C ALA A 292 -13.32 -1.20 1.35
N ASP A 293 -14.00 -0.15 0.88
CA ASP A 293 -15.39 -0.21 0.43
C ASP A 293 -15.54 -1.17 -0.76
N LYS A 294 -14.63 -1.12 -1.74
CA LYS A 294 -14.66 -2.05 -2.88
C LYS A 294 -14.46 -3.50 -2.47
N LEU A 295 -13.59 -3.77 -1.52
CA LEU A 295 -13.40 -5.13 -1.00
C LEU A 295 -14.64 -5.63 -0.25
N ALA A 296 -15.32 -4.78 0.50
CA ALA A 296 -16.56 -5.17 1.14
C ALA A 296 -17.71 -5.36 0.13
N TYR A 297 -18.00 -4.33 -0.66
CA TYR A 297 -19.20 -4.29 -1.50
C TYR A 297 -19.04 -4.95 -2.87
N ALA A 298 -17.91 -4.72 -3.54
CA ALA A 298 -17.68 -5.30 -4.85
C ALA A 298 -17.18 -6.75 -4.76
N HIS A 299 -16.27 -7.07 -3.82
CA HIS A 299 -15.78 -8.43 -3.67
C HIS A 299 -16.83 -9.33 -2.99
N ILE A 300 -17.03 -9.22 -1.68
CA ILE A 300 -17.92 -10.14 -0.97
C ILE A 300 -19.39 -9.90 -1.33
N GLY A 301 -19.82 -8.65 -1.34
CA GLY A 301 -21.17 -8.31 -1.81
C GLY A 301 -21.41 -8.76 -3.24
N GLY A 302 -20.45 -8.53 -4.13
CA GLY A 302 -20.51 -8.99 -5.52
C GLY A 302 -20.56 -10.51 -5.65
N LEU A 303 -19.74 -11.24 -4.92
CA LEU A 303 -19.79 -12.71 -4.89
C LEU A 303 -21.14 -13.23 -4.37
N ARG A 304 -21.69 -12.62 -3.31
CA ARG A 304 -23.02 -12.95 -2.82
C ARG A 304 -24.10 -12.75 -3.89
N GLU A 305 -24.09 -11.62 -4.56
CA GLU A 305 -25.05 -11.34 -5.63
C GLU A 305 -24.92 -12.33 -6.79
N ILE A 306 -23.69 -12.72 -7.14
CA ILE A 306 -23.43 -13.74 -8.15
C ILE A 306 -23.98 -15.09 -7.68
N ALA A 307 -23.69 -15.51 -6.45
CA ALA A 307 -24.19 -16.77 -5.89
C ALA A 307 -25.73 -16.82 -5.89
N HIS A 308 -26.37 -15.74 -5.47
CA HIS A 308 -27.84 -15.63 -5.46
C HIS A 308 -28.48 -15.82 -6.84
N LYS A 309 -27.85 -15.38 -7.93
CA LYS A 309 -28.34 -15.62 -9.31
C LYS A 309 -28.50 -17.11 -9.63
N TYR A 310 -27.73 -17.95 -8.96
CA TYR A 310 -27.74 -19.40 -9.14
C TYR A 310 -28.45 -20.16 -8.01
N GLY A 311 -29.13 -19.44 -7.10
CA GLY A 311 -29.84 -20.02 -5.97
C GLY A 311 -28.93 -20.57 -4.87
N LEU A 312 -27.68 -20.08 -4.80
CA LEU A 312 -26.67 -20.43 -3.79
C LEU A 312 -26.56 -19.29 -2.76
N THR A 313 -26.13 -19.64 -1.55
CA THR A 313 -25.73 -18.66 -0.52
C THR A 313 -24.20 -18.57 -0.46
N LEU A 314 -23.70 -17.44 0.03
CA LEU A 314 -22.28 -17.19 0.26
C LEU A 314 -21.95 -17.34 1.75
N TRP A 315 -21.09 -18.29 2.07
CA TRP A 315 -20.46 -18.43 3.37
C TRP A 315 -19.07 -17.79 3.31
N LEU A 316 -18.71 -16.97 4.31
CA LEU A 316 -17.44 -16.27 4.38
C LEU A 316 -16.68 -16.64 5.64
N GLU A 317 -15.42 -17.03 5.47
CA GLU A 317 -14.46 -16.96 6.56
C GLU A 317 -14.00 -15.51 6.70
N ASN A 318 -14.52 -14.84 7.75
CA ASN A 318 -14.28 -13.42 7.96
C ASN A 318 -12.99 -13.20 8.74
N TYR A 319 -11.89 -13.10 8.01
CA TYR A 319 -10.52 -13.06 8.51
C TYR A 319 -9.72 -11.94 7.82
N GLY A 320 -8.74 -11.32 8.49
CA GLY A 320 -8.02 -10.24 7.86
C GLY A 320 -7.03 -9.47 8.73
N HIS A 321 -6.19 -10.13 9.53
CA HIS A 321 -5.16 -9.45 10.34
C HIS A 321 -3.82 -9.23 9.62
N TRP A 322 -3.72 -9.53 8.33
CA TRP A 322 -2.49 -9.46 7.54
C TRP A 322 -2.22 -8.08 6.91
N GLY A 323 -2.61 -6.99 7.56
CA GLY A 323 -2.56 -5.65 6.97
C GLY A 323 -3.69 -5.41 5.98
N TYR A 324 -4.74 -6.12 6.13
CA TYR A 324 -5.94 -6.10 5.31
C TYR A 324 -6.61 -4.72 5.32
N PRO A 325 -6.97 -4.13 4.17
CA PRO A 325 -7.49 -2.77 4.13
C PRO A 325 -8.98 -2.66 4.51
N GLY A 326 -9.68 -3.78 4.75
CA GLY A 326 -11.11 -3.81 5.04
C GLY A 326 -11.45 -3.68 6.52
N GLU A 327 -12.71 -3.41 6.79
CA GLU A 327 -13.31 -3.42 8.12
C GLU A 327 -14.08 -4.72 8.32
N PHE A 328 -13.82 -5.48 9.37
CA PHE A 328 -14.41 -6.78 9.61
C PHE A 328 -15.94 -6.79 9.56
N LEU A 329 -16.58 -5.89 10.30
CA LEU A 329 -18.05 -5.84 10.36
C LEU A 329 -18.67 -5.46 9.02
N GLN A 330 -18.06 -4.53 8.30
CA GLN A 330 -18.51 -4.10 6.98
C GLN A 330 -18.33 -5.21 5.96
N TYR A 331 -17.17 -5.84 5.96
CA TYR A 331 -16.79 -6.91 5.04
C TYR A 331 -17.63 -8.17 5.29
N GLY A 332 -17.66 -8.66 6.52
CA GLY A 332 -18.46 -9.84 6.91
C GLY A 332 -19.95 -9.66 6.70
N GLY A 333 -20.46 -8.44 6.96
CA GLY A 333 -21.88 -8.11 6.75
C GLY A 333 -22.35 -8.17 5.29
N GLN A 334 -21.44 -8.36 4.34
CA GLN A 334 -21.82 -8.55 2.92
C GLN A 334 -22.05 -10.02 2.52
N SER A 335 -21.73 -10.97 3.38
CA SER A 335 -22.04 -12.40 3.15
C SER A 335 -23.40 -12.82 3.71
N ASP A 336 -23.86 -14.01 3.37
CA ASP A 336 -25.10 -14.59 3.95
C ASP A 336 -24.79 -15.26 5.30
N GLU A 337 -23.63 -15.89 5.41
CA GLU A 337 -23.14 -16.54 6.61
C GLU A 337 -21.69 -16.14 6.89
N VAL A 338 -21.39 -15.85 8.14
CA VAL A 338 -20.06 -15.46 8.60
C VAL A 338 -19.53 -16.52 9.54
N ALA A 339 -18.31 -16.97 9.32
CA ALA A 339 -17.56 -17.78 10.25
C ALA A 339 -16.20 -17.19 10.54
N GLY A 340 -15.60 -17.61 11.62
CA GLY A 340 -14.21 -17.36 11.97
C GLY A 340 -13.39 -18.65 11.84
N GLU A 341 -12.12 -18.49 12.02
CA GLU A 341 -11.15 -19.58 12.06
C GLU A 341 -11.03 -20.09 13.51
N TYR A 342 -10.89 -21.39 13.68
CA TYR A 342 -10.68 -22.02 14.97
C TYR A 342 -9.43 -22.90 14.96
N TRP A 343 -8.48 -22.58 15.82
CA TRP A 343 -7.24 -23.37 15.97
C TRP A 343 -7.24 -24.15 17.29
N SER A 344 -6.99 -25.46 17.21
CA SER A 344 -7.00 -26.36 18.37
C SER A 344 -5.78 -26.24 19.29
N GLU A 345 -4.80 -25.45 18.92
CA GLU A 345 -3.48 -25.40 19.58
C GLU A 345 -3.36 -24.32 20.68
N GLY A 346 -4.47 -23.81 21.17
CA GLY A 346 -4.51 -23.05 22.41
C GLY A 346 -4.49 -21.54 22.27
N ASP A 347 -4.65 -21.00 21.09
CA ASP A 347 -4.92 -19.57 20.92
C ASP A 347 -6.44 -19.31 20.89
N LEU A 348 -6.92 -18.54 21.88
CA LEU A 348 -8.34 -18.21 22.01
C LEU A 348 -8.71 -16.93 21.26
N GLY A 349 -7.76 -16.29 20.54
CA GLY A 349 -7.99 -15.00 19.91
C GLY A 349 -9.17 -15.02 18.93
N ASP A 350 -9.36 -16.11 18.21
CA ASP A 350 -10.44 -16.25 17.23
C ASP A 350 -11.83 -16.45 17.86
N ILE A 351 -11.87 -16.94 19.10
CA ILE A 351 -13.13 -17.09 19.85
C ILE A 351 -13.58 -15.74 20.44
N GLU A 352 -12.63 -14.86 20.74
CA GLU A 352 -12.91 -13.54 21.30
C GLU A 352 -13.34 -12.53 20.23
N ASN A 353 -13.04 -12.78 18.95
CA ASN A 353 -13.45 -12.00 17.80
C ASN A 353 -14.76 -12.48 17.22
#